data_abee96c52abb2d02cb2c51d10d34f51c
#
_entry.id   abee96c52abb2d02cb2c51d10d34f51c
#
_cell.length_a   1.000
_cell.length_b   1.000
_cell.length_c   1.000
_cell.angle_alpha   90.00
_cell.angle_beta   90.00
_cell.angle_gamma   90.00
#
_symmetry.space_group_name_H-M   'P 1'
#
loop_
_entity.id
_entity.type
_entity.pdbx_description
1 polymer ?
#
loop_
_entity_poly.entity_id
_entity_poly.type
_entity_poly.pdbx_seq_one_letter_code
_entity_poly.pdbx_strand_id
1 'polypeptide(L)'
;MNLKRFWSGICIETGCDEVGRGCLAGPVVAAAVIINEKFDHNLINDSKKLTAKVRLELDQYIRENSVDFAIAEVPPSFIDQHNILNASIHAMHLALDQLKTRPELILVDGNRFHPYNFIPHECIVKGDSKVLSIAAASILAKNYRDLLMLKLHEEFPEYAWDKNVGYPTKAHREAIKKHGVTPYHRMSFKLLSDSDKSSQ
;
A
#
# COMPACT_ATOMS: atom_id res chain seq x y z
N MET A 1 -13.28 -14.72 10.91
CA MET A 1 -13.43 -15.32 9.55
C MET A 1 -12.06 -15.84 9.17
N ASN A 2 -11.95 -17.08 8.71
CA ASN A 2 -10.69 -17.58 8.18
C ASN A 2 -10.51 -17.05 6.75
N LEU A 3 -9.34 -16.47 6.45
CA LEU A 3 -8.98 -16.06 5.10
C LEU A 3 -8.89 -17.29 4.20
N LYS A 4 -9.35 -17.18 2.95
CA LYS A 4 -9.11 -18.22 1.95
C LYS A 4 -7.62 -18.23 1.63
N ARG A 5 -6.98 -19.39 1.72
CA ARG A 5 -5.57 -19.56 1.34
C ARG A 5 -5.39 -19.41 -0.16
N PHE A 6 -6.23 -20.07 -0.94
CA PHE A 6 -6.30 -19.95 -2.38
C PHE A 6 -7.71 -19.56 -2.82
N TRP A 7 -7.79 -18.76 -3.87
CA TRP A 7 -9.04 -18.28 -4.42
C TRP A 7 -9.61 -19.24 -5.46
N SER A 8 -8.83 -19.57 -6.50
CA SER A 8 -9.17 -20.54 -7.54
C SER A 8 -8.84 -21.98 -7.12
N GLY A 9 -7.77 -22.18 -6.35
CA GLY A 9 -7.30 -23.47 -5.89
C GLY A 9 -6.61 -24.35 -6.96
N ILE A 10 -6.36 -23.81 -8.15
CA ILE A 10 -5.86 -24.60 -9.30
C ILE A 10 -4.63 -24.01 -10.02
N CYS A 11 -4.17 -22.83 -9.66
CA CYS A 11 -3.09 -22.13 -10.34
C CYS A 11 -2.21 -21.33 -9.38
N ILE A 12 -1.09 -20.81 -9.87
CA ILE A 12 -0.21 -19.91 -9.12
C ILE A 12 -0.89 -18.54 -9.01
N GLU A 13 -1.39 -18.23 -7.81
CA GLU A 13 -2.08 -16.97 -7.52
C GLU A 13 -1.15 -15.98 -6.84
N THR A 14 -1.22 -14.69 -7.23
CA THR A 14 -0.61 -13.58 -6.50
C THR A 14 -1.68 -12.68 -5.92
N GLY A 15 -1.52 -12.25 -4.67
CA GLY A 15 -2.35 -11.22 -4.05
C GLY A 15 -1.67 -9.85 -4.13
N CYS A 16 -2.41 -8.83 -4.55
CA CYS A 16 -1.93 -7.44 -4.63
C CYS A 16 -2.79 -6.52 -3.77
N ASP A 17 -2.12 -5.61 -3.05
CA ASP A 17 -2.78 -4.53 -2.29
C ASP A 17 -1.91 -3.28 -2.31
N GLU A 18 -2.53 -2.11 -2.10
CA GLU A 18 -1.87 -0.81 -2.03
C GLU A 18 -2.15 -0.07 -0.72
N VAL A 19 -1.24 0.83 -0.37
CA VAL A 19 -1.36 1.72 0.79
C VAL A 19 -0.98 3.16 0.44
N GLY A 20 -1.56 4.12 1.16
CA GLY A 20 -1.20 5.53 1.03
C GLY A 20 -2.04 6.32 0.03
N ARG A 21 -3.17 5.81 -0.47
CA ARG A 21 -4.02 6.54 -1.44
C ARG A 21 -4.53 7.87 -0.92
N GLY A 22 -5.01 7.91 0.32
CA GLY A 22 -5.61 9.11 0.90
C GLY A 22 -4.64 10.08 1.57
N CYS A 23 -3.33 9.87 1.44
CA CYS A 23 -2.32 10.70 2.08
C CYS A 23 -2.06 11.98 1.28
N LEU A 24 -1.76 13.10 1.97
CA LEU A 24 -1.34 14.36 1.36
C LEU A 24 0.13 14.37 0.97
N ALA A 25 0.93 13.48 1.57
CA ALA A 25 2.36 13.37 1.34
C ALA A 25 2.83 11.93 1.26
N GLY A 26 3.96 11.73 0.60
CA GLY A 26 4.60 10.45 0.39
C GLY A 26 4.05 9.65 -0.80
N PRO A 27 4.74 8.57 -1.20
CA PRO A 27 4.35 7.74 -2.32
C PRO A 27 3.09 6.92 -2.03
N VAL A 28 2.47 6.39 -3.08
CA VAL A 28 1.63 5.20 -2.99
C VAL A 28 2.54 3.97 -3.10
N VAL A 29 2.30 2.99 -2.26
CA VAL A 29 3.09 1.75 -2.21
C VAL A 29 2.16 0.57 -2.46
N ALA A 30 2.58 -0.36 -3.29
CA ALA A 30 1.88 -1.63 -3.49
C ALA A 30 2.82 -2.81 -3.25
N ALA A 31 2.23 -3.94 -2.90
CA ALA A 31 2.94 -5.22 -2.82
C ALA A 31 2.20 -6.31 -3.60
N ALA A 32 2.96 -7.29 -4.06
CA ALA A 32 2.48 -8.52 -4.66
C ALA A 32 3.08 -9.71 -3.90
N VAL A 33 2.25 -10.71 -3.53
CA VAL A 33 2.70 -11.87 -2.74
C VAL A 33 2.13 -13.17 -3.31
N ILE A 34 3.00 -14.15 -3.54
CA ILE A 34 2.66 -15.51 -3.91
C ILE A 34 2.91 -16.42 -2.71
N ILE A 35 1.91 -17.18 -2.31
CA ILE A 35 2.00 -18.12 -1.18
C ILE A 35 1.86 -19.57 -1.65
N ASN A 36 2.26 -20.52 -0.80
CA ASN A 36 2.09 -21.95 -1.02
C ASN A 36 1.19 -22.59 0.05
N GLU A 37 0.98 -23.88 -0.03
CA GLU A 37 0.14 -24.65 0.90
C GLU A 37 0.66 -24.66 2.35
N LYS A 38 1.97 -24.46 2.54
CA LYS A 38 2.60 -24.42 3.87
C LYS A 38 2.54 -23.05 4.52
N PHE A 39 2.20 -22.01 3.74
CA PHE A 39 2.07 -20.65 4.27
C PHE A 39 0.85 -20.59 5.18
N ASP A 40 1.07 -20.47 6.47
CA ASP A 40 0.00 -20.42 7.47
C ASP A 40 0.44 -19.58 8.67
N HIS A 41 -0.33 -18.54 8.96
CA HIS A 41 -0.10 -17.73 10.14
C HIS A 41 -1.43 -17.18 10.66
N ASN A 42 -1.82 -17.62 11.85
CA ASN A 42 -3.12 -17.29 12.47
C ASN A 42 -3.35 -15.79 12.70
N LEU A 43 -2.30 -14.98 12.74
CA LEU A 43 -2.38 -13.54 12.94
C LEU A 43 -2.46 -12.74 11.64
N ILE A 44 -2.24 -13.37 10.47
CA ILE A 44 -2.45 -12.69 9.19
C ILE A 44 -3.95 -12.49 9.00
N ASN A 45 -4.37 -11.26 9.19
CA ASN A 45 -5.74 -10.80 9.09
C ASN A 45 -5.70 -9.32 8.68
N ASP A 46 -6.80 -8.60 8.75
CA ASP A 46 -6.89 -7.17 8.45
C ASP A 46 -5.71 -6.38 9.08
N SER A 47 -4.78 -5.94 8.25
CA SER A 47 -3.55 -5.23 8.64
C SER A 47 -3.82 -3.97 9.48
N LYS A 48 -5.01 -3.38 9.32
CA LYS A 48 -5.44 -2.16 10.02
C LYS A 48 -5.75 -2.40 11.50
N LYS A 49 -6.00 -3.66 11.90
CA LYS A 49 -6.27 -4.05 13.30
C LYS A 49 -5.01 -4.48 14.05
N LEU A 50 -3.90 -4.66 13.35
CA LEU A 50 -2.66 -5.12 13.93
C LEU A 50 -1.86 -3.96 14.53
N THR A 51 -1.22 -4.19 15.68
CA THR A 51 -0.24 -3.24 16.22
C THR A 51 1.00 -3.18 15.31
N ALA A 52 1.78 -2.08 15.40
CA ALA A 52 3.01 -1.94 14.61
C ALA A 52 3.99 -3.10 14.87
N LYS A 53 4.12 -3.53 16.13
CA LYS A 53 4.98 -4.66 16.52
C LYS A 53 4.56 -5.95 15.83
N VAL A 54 3.28 -6.31 15.90
CA VAL A 54 2.76 -7.53 15.27
C VAL A 54 2.90 -7.46 13.74
N ARG A 55 2.67 -6.29 13.12
CA ARG A 55 2.90 -6.13 11.68
C ARG A 55 4.35 -6.35 11.28
N LEU A 56 5.30 -5.92 12.10
CA LEU A 56 6.73 -6.12 11.82
C LEU A 56 7.11 -7.61 11.91
N GLU A 57 6.61 -8.32 12.91
CA GLU A 57 6.80 -9.77 13.05
C GLU A 57 6.20 -10.52 11.85
N LEU A 58 5.00 -10.11 11.41
CA LEU A 58 4.36 -10.70 10.23
C LEU A 58 5.05 -10.33 8.91
N ASP A 59 5.59 -9.13 8.77
CA ASP A 59 6.39 -8.74 7.61
C ASP A 59 7.59 -9.69 7.44
N GLN A 60 8.32 -9.93 8.51
CA GLN A 60 9.44 -10.88 8.50
C GLN A 60 8.95 -12.28 8.12
N TYR A 61 7.88 -12.77 8.76
CA TYR A 61 7.32 -14.09 8.45
C TYR A 61 6.91 -14.21 6.97
N ILE A 62 6.26 -13.19 6.40
CA ILE A 62 5.83 -13.20 5.00
C ILE A 62 7.04 -13.29 4.07
N ARG A 63 8.10 -12.50 4.33
CA ARG A 63 9.33 -12.51 3.52
C ARG A 63 10.05 -13.86 3.55
N GLU A 64 10.05 -14.55 4.68
CA GLU A 64 10.73 -15.83 4.88
C GLU A 64 9.93 -17.03 4.35
N ASN A 65 8.59 -16.95 4.32
CA ASN A 65 7.71 -18.09 4.06
C ASN A 65 6.87 -17.99 2.78
N SER A 66 6.80 -16.84 2.13
CA SER A 66 6.16 -16.74 0.81
C SER A 66 7.00 -17.43 -0.27
N VAL A 67 6.36 -17.86 -1.35
CA VAL A 67 7.06 -18.36 -2.54
C VAL A 67 7.83 -17.24 -3.22
N ASP A 68 7.18 -16.08 -3.33
CA ASP A 68 7.76 -14.88 -3.91
C ASP A 68 6.99 -13.65 -3.43
N PHE A 69 7.65 -12.51 -3.37
CA PHE A 69 7.02 -11.25 -3.06
C PHE A 69 7.80 -10.08 -3.68
N ALA A 70 7.09 -8.98 -3.91
CA ALA A 70 7.72 -7.74 -4.33
C ALA A 70 6.95 -6.54 -3.77
N ILE A 71 7.66 -5.42 -3.62
CA ILE A 71 7.10 -4.15 -3.15
C ILE A 71 7.56 -3.06 -4.10
N ALA A 72 6.65 -2.20 -4.52
CA ALA A 72 6.97 -1.07 -5.38
C ALA A 72 6.30 0.21 -4.86
N GLU A 73 6.96 1.33 -5.14
CA GLU A 73 6.44 2.66 -4.79
C GLU A 73 6.34 3.55 -6.02
N VAL A 74 5.37 4.46 -6.00
CA VAL A 74 5.16 5.46 -7.04
C VAL A 74 5.14 6.84 -6.38
N PRO A 75 6.02 7.77 -6.83
CA PRO A 75 6.26 9.04 -6.16
C PRO A 75 5.08 10.02 -6.33
N PRO A 76 5.01 11.07 -5.48
CA PRO A 76 4.00 12.12 -5.59
C PRO A 76 3.91 12.78 -6.96
N SER A 77 5.01 13.01 -7.64
CA SER A 77 5.05 13.60 -8.99
C SER A 77 4.27 12.79 -10.02
N PHE A 78 4.35 11.46 -9.95
CA PHE A 78 3.57 10.58 -10.83
C PHE A 78 2.09 10.59 -10.44
N ILE A 79 1.78 10.63 -9.14
CA ILE A 79 0.39 10.73 -8.65
C ILE A 79 -0.26 12.01 -9.17
N ASP A 80 0.46 13.13 -9.14
CA ASP A 80 -0.04 14.43 -9.60
C ASP A 80 -0.31 14.46 -11.11
N GLN A 81 0.48 13.73 -11.90
CA GLN A 81 0.31 13.64 -13.35
C GLN A 81 -0.79 12.67 -13.79
N HIS A 82 -0.94 11.53 -13.10
CA HIS A 82 -1.77 10.41 -13.55
C HIS A 82 -2.97 10.12 -12.66
N ASN A 83 -3.18 10.86 -11.60
CA ASN A 83 -4.11 10.65 -10.48
C ASN A 83 -3.80 9.41 -9.63
N ILE A 84 -4.40 9.37 -8.43
CA ILE A 84 -4.11 8.32 -7.43
C ILE A 84 -4.59 6.93 -7.85
N LEU A 85 -5.67 6.81 -8.62
CA LEU A 85 -6.15 5.52 -9.07
C LEU A 85 -5.15 4.86 -10.02
N ASN A 86 -4.74 5.59 -11.05
CA ASN A 86 -3.76 5.10 -12.02
C ASN A 86 -2.39 4.86 -11.38
N ALA A 87 -1.96 5.73 -10.46
CA ALA A 87 -0.72 5.54 -9.72
C ALA A 87 -0.74 4.29 -8.82
N SER A 88 -1.89 3.97 -8.19
CA SER A 88 -2.04 2.75 -7.39
C SER A 88 -1.93 1.49 -8.26
N ILE A 89 -2.61 1.47 -9.41
CA ILE A 89 -2.55 0.35 -10.35
C ILE A 89 -1.13 0.21 -10.92
N HIS A 90 -0.49 1.33 -11.24
CA HIS A 90 0.89 1.32 -11.73
C HIS A 90 1.86 0.78 -10.67
N ALA A 91 1.70 1.13 -9.40
CA ALA A 91 2.49 0.55 -8.30
C ALA A 91 2.30 -0.98 -8.21
N MET A 92 1.08 -1.48 -8.38
CA MET A 92 0.82 -2.92 -8.43
C MET A 92 1.51 -3.58 -9.63
N HIS A 93 1.45 -2.96 -10.82
CA HIS A 93 2.17 -3.46 -12.01
C HIS A 93 3.67 -3.52 -11.78
N LEU A 94 4.27 -2.46 -11.21
CA LEU A 94 5.70 -2.45 -10.86
C LEU A 94 6.07 -3.52 -9.81
N ALA A 95 5.19 -3.83 -8.88
CA ALA A 95 5.40 -4.94 -7.94
C ALA A 95 5.34 -6.29 -8.68
N LEU A 96 4.37 -6.48 -9.57
CA LEU A 96 4.26 -7.68 -10.40
C LEU A 96 5.47 -7.88 -11.32
N ASP A 97 6.03 -6.80 -11.89
CA ASP A 97 7.23 -6.83 -12.73
C ASP A 97 8.49 -7.33 -11.99
N GLN A 98 8.53 -7.16 -10.67
CA GLN A 98 9.66 -7.57 -9.83
C GLN A 98 9.56 -9.01 -9.32
N LEU A 99 8.41 -9.68 -9.48
CA LEU A 99 8.28 -11.08 -9.13
C LEU A 99 9.15 -11.96 -10.03
N LYS A 100 9.86 -12.90 -9.43
CA LYS A 100 10.65 -13.92 -10.14
C LYS A 100 9.76 -15.08 -10.62
N THR A 101 8.70 -15.36 -9.86
CA THR A 101 7.70 -16.38 -10.18
C THR A 101 6.56 -15.73 -10.94
N ARG A 102 6.31 -16.17 -12.18
CA ARG A 102 5.19 -15.66 -12.97
C ARG A 102 3.86 -16.18 -12.41
N PRO A 103 2.94 -15.31 -11.97
CA PRO A 103 1.61 -15.75 -11.56
C PRO A 103 0.75 -16.14 -12.78
N GLU A 104 -0.23 -17.00 -12.54
CA GLU A 104 -1.25 -17.41 -13.52
C GLU A 104 -2.58 -16.70 -13.27
N LEU A 105 -2.78 -16.17 -12.04
CA LEU A 105 -3.94 -15.37 -11.66
C LEU A 105 -3.50 -14.24 -10.71
N ILE A 106 -3.98 -13.03 -10.98
CA ILE A 106 -3.75 -11.86 -10.13
C ILE A 106 -5.02 -11.56 -9.33
N LEU A 107 -4.92 -11.56 -8.00
CA LEU A 107 -5.99 -11.19 -7.07
C LEU A 107 -5.70 -9.80 -6.51
N VAL A 108 -6.61 -8.88 -6.73
CA VAL A 108 -6.39 -7.45 -6.40
C VAL A 108 -7.37 -7.02 -5.32
N ASP A 109 -6.89 -6.35 -4.26
CA ASP A 109 -7.81 -5.66 -3.35
C ASP A 109 -8.49 -4.49 -4.06
N GLY A 110 -9.82 -4.41 -3.94
CA GLY A 110 -10.60 -3.34 -4.54
C GLY A 110 -11.51 -3.78 -5.67
N ASN A 111 -11.84 -2.83 -6.56
CA ASN A 111 -12.81 -3.02 -7.64
C ASN A 111 -12.32 -2.53 -9.01
N ARG A 112 -11.07 -2.15 -9.12
CA ARG A 112 -10.47 -1.65 -10.37
C ARG A 112 -9.02 -2.09 -10.50
N PHE A 113 -8.70 -2.61 -11.68
CA PHE A 113 -7.36 -2.96 -12.11
C PHE A 113 -7.27 -2.83 -13.63
N HIS A 114 -6.09 -2.63 -14.19
CA HIS A 114 -5.88 -2.63 -15.62
C HIS A 114 -5.25 -3.96 -16.05
N PRO A 115 -5.55 -4.47 -17.26
CA PRO A 115 -4.93 -5.69 -17.76
C PRO A 115 -3.41 -5.65 -17.65
N TYR A 116 -2.81 -6.78 -17.24
CA TYR A 116 -1.38 -6.91 -17.06
C TYR A 116 -0.87 -8.19 -17.76
N ASN A 117 0.01 -8.00 -18.75
CA ASN A 117 0.76 -9.07 -19.44
C ASN A 117 -0.07 -10.32 -19.84
N PHE A 118 -1.33 -10.12 -20.24
CA PHE A 118 -2.29 -11.19 -20.59
C PHE A 118 -2.56 -12.18 -19.45
N ILE A 119 -2.24 -11.84 -18.20
CA ILE A 119 -2.56 -12.64 -17.03
C ILE A 119 -3.98 -12.27 -16.57
N PRO A 120 -4.88 -13.26 -16.39
CA PRO A 120 -6.21 -13.00 -15.84
C PRO A 120 -6.12 -12.40 -14.44
N HIS A 121 -7.08 -11.53 -14.11
CA HIS A 121 -7.15 -10.92 -12.79
C HIS A 121 -8.57 -10.90 -12.24
N GLU A 122 -8.69 -10.93 -10.93
CA GLU A 122 -9.94 -10.72 -10.20
C GLU A 122 -9.79 -9.60 -9.17
N CYS A 123 -10.72 -8.64 -9.23
CA CYS A 123 -10.83 -7.59 -8.22
C CYS A 123 -11.74 -8.06 -7.09
N ILE A 124 -11.24 -8.08 -5.86
CA ILE A 124 -11.95 -8.59 -4.68
C ILE A 124 -12.12 -7.45 -3.68
N VAL A 125 -13.32 -6.90 -3.60
CA VAL A 125 -13.62 -5.83 -2.64
C VAL A 125 -13.40 -6.33 -1.21
N LYS A 126 -12.56 -5.62 -0.43
CA LYS A 126 -12.07 -6.04 0.90
C LYS A 126 -11.36 -7.39 0.82
N GLY A 127 -10.50 -7.55 -0.18
CA GLY A 127 -9.74 -8.76 -0.43
C GLY A 127 -8.78 -9.07 0.72
N ASP A 128 -8.21 -8.04 1.36
CA ASP A 128 -7.37 -8.11 2.55
C ASP A 128 -8.03 -8.84 3.75
N SER A 129 -9.34 -8.89 3.79
CA SER A 129 -10.13 -9.62 4.79
C SER A 129 -10.71 -10.94 4.30
N LYS A 130 -10.40 -11.37 3.07
CA LYS A 130 -10.97 -12.55 2.42
C LYS A 130 -9.92 -13.54 1.92
N VAL A 131 -8.78 -13.03 1.42
CA VAL A 131 -7.74 -13.81 0.74
C VAL A 131 -6.40 -13.61 1.42
N LEU A 132 -5.72 -14.70 1.75
CA LEU A 132 -4.51 -14.69 2.55
C LEU A 132 -3.33 -14.00 1.83
N SER A 133 -3.17 -14.20 0.52
CA SER A 133 -2.12 -13.54 -0.27
C SER A 133 -2.32 -12.02 -0.36
N ILE A 134 -3.57 -11.55 -0.47
CA ILE A 134 -3.88 -10.10 -0.45
C ILE A 134 -3.61 -9.53 0.94
N ALA A 135 -4.01 -10.21 2.02
CA ALA A 135 -3.72 -9.78 3.38
C ALA A 135 -2.21 -9.69 3.66
N ALA A 136 -1.42 -10.64 3.15
CA ALA A 136 0.03 -10.61 3.22
C ALA A 136 0.60 -9.40 2.46
N ALA A 137 0.11 -9.13 1.24
CA ALA A 137 0.51 -7.96 0.46
C ALA A 137 0.19 -6.64 1.21
N SER A 138 -1.00 -6.54 1.81
CA SER A 138 -1.41 -5.39 2.64
C SER A 138 -0.42 -5.12 3.78
N ILE A 139 0.03 -6.16 4.48
CA ILE A 139 0.99 -6.05 5.59
C ILE A 139 2.35 -5.54 5.07
N LEU A 140 2.88 -6.13 3.98
CA LEU A 140 4.16 -5.71 3.41
C LEU A 140 4.13 -4.26 2.93
N ALA A 141 3.12 -3.89 2.16
CA ALA A 141 2.96 -2.53 1.65
C ALA A 141 2.85 -1.51 2.80
N LYS A 142 2.06 -1.83 3.84
CA LYS A 142 1.86 -0.96 5.00
C LYS A 142 3.14 -0.77 5.80
N ASN A 143 3.87 -1.84 6.11
CA ASN A 143 5.13 -1.73 6.86
C ASN A 143 6.18 -0.96 6.09
N TYR A 144 6.37 -1.27 4.81
CA TYR A 144 7.31 -0.56 3.96
C TYR A 144 7.04 0.95 3.94
N ARG A 145 5.77 1.32 3.72
CA ARG A 145 5.39 2.73 3.66
C ARG A 145 5.53 3.43 5.01
N ASP A 146 5.18 2.80 6.11
CA ASP A 146 5.32 3.40 7.44
C ASP A 146 6.80 3.68 7.76
N LEU A 147 7.70 2.75 7.45
CA LEU A 147 9.15 2.94 7.61
C LEU A 147 9.70 4.04 6.69
N LEU A 148 9.20 4.14 5.47
CA LEU A 148 9.58 5.22 4.55
C LEU A 148 9.13 6.58 5.10
N MET A 149 7.89 6.69 5.59
CA MET A 149 7.38 7.94 6.16
C MET A 149 8.12 8.34 7.45
N LEU A 150 8.62 7.37 8.22
CA LEU A 150 9.48 7.64 9.36
C LEU A 150 10.82 8.25 8.94
N LYS A 151 11.46 7.72 7.89
CA LYS A 151 12.69 8.31 7.32
C LYS A 151 12.45 9.73 6.80
N LEU A 152 11.33 9.97 6.11
CA LEU A 152 10.97 11.30 5.64
C LEU A 152 10.67 12.26 6.80
N HIS A 153 10.19 11.75 7.93
CA HIS A 153 10.01 12.56 9.14
C HIS A 153 11.35 13.04 9.72
N GLU A 154 12.43 12.25 9.63
CA GLU A 154 13.76 12.67 10.08
C GLU A 154 14.27 13.89 9.27
N GLU A 155 13.92 13.97 7.98
CA GLU A 155 14.27 15.08 7.09
C GLU A 155 13.33 16.30 7.26
N PHE A 156 12.04 16.05 7.53
CA PHE A 156 10.98 17.06 7.66
C PHE A 156 10.15 16.87 8.94
N PRO A 157 10.74 17.07 10.14
CA PRO A 157 10.08 16.75 11.41
C PRO A 157 8.85 17.60 11.71
N GLU A 158 8.73 18.79 11.12
CA GLU A 158 7.63 19.73 11.32
C GLU A 158 6.27 19.20 10.86
N TYR A 159 6.23 18.21 9.95
CA TYR A 159 4.96 17.63 9.43
C TYR A 159 4.47 16.45 10.26
N ALA A 160 5.21 16.00 11.27
CA ALA A 160 4.86 14.89 12.16
C ALA A 160 4.47 13.59 11.41
N TRP A 161 5.21 13.25 10.34
CA TRP A 161 4.95 12.06 9.52
C TRP A 161 5.23 10.75 10.23
N ASP A 162 5.96 10.78 11.34
CA ASP A 162 6.11 9.68 12.30
C ASP A 162 4.78 9.23 12.92
N LYS A 163 3.83 10.17 13.08
CA LYS A 163 2.52 9.94 13.69
C LYS A 163 1.40 9.84 12.68
N ASN A 164 1.38 10.77 11.72
CA ASN A 164 0.27 10.85 10.76
C ASN A 164 0.54 10.11 9.44
N VAL A 165 1.76 9.60 9.20
CA VAL A 165 2.21 8.88 8.00
C VAL A 165 1.72 9.53 6.68
N GLY A 166 1.64 10.86 6.67
CA GLY A 166 1.20 11.67 5.53
C GLY A 166 -0.31 11.85 5.39
N TYR A 167 -1.15 11.29 6.27
CA TYR A 167 -2.61 11.47 6.21
C TYR A 167 -3.04 12.90 6.53
N PRO A 168 -4.22 13.35 6.04
CA PRO A 168 -4.74 14.71 6.14
C PRO A 168 -5.26 15.06 7.55
N THR A 169 -4.43 14.86 8.59
CA THR A 169 -4.77 15.24 9.96
C THR A 169 -4.75 16.76 10.11
N LYS A 170 -5.41 17.27 11.15
CA LYS A 170 -5.39 18.70 11.48
C LYS A 170 -3.94 19.19 11.65
N ALA A 171 -3.11 18.47 12.41
CA ALA A 171 -1.70 18.80 12.62
C ALA A 171 -0.90 18.86 11.31
N HIS A 172 -1.11 17.92 10.38
CA HIS A 172 -0.44 17.93 9.09
C HIS A 172 -0.83 19.15 8.24
N ARG A 173 -2.13 19.51 8.20
CA ARG A 173 -2.60 20.71 7.49
C ARG A 173 -2.09 22.00 8.12
N GLU A 174 -2.04 22.09 9.44
CA GLU A 174 -1.45 23.24 10.15
C GLU A 174 0.05 23.37 9.85
N ALA A 175 0.79 22.26 9.80
CA ALA A 175 2.18 22.26 9.39
C ALA A 175 2.36 22.76 7.94
N ILE A 176 1.54 22.28 6.99
CA ILE A 176 1.56 22.76 5.62
C ILE A 176 1.27 24.26 5.55
N LYS A 177 0.29 24.76 6.31
CA LYS A 177 -0.04 26.20 6.37
C LYS A 177 1.14 27.05 6.89
N LYS A 178 1.86 26.53 7.87
CA LYS A 178 2.96 27.23 8.56
C LYS A 178 4.29 27.15 7.78
N HIS A 179 4.64 25.98 7.27
CA HIS A 179 5.96 25.70 6.72
C HIS A 179 5.96 25.55 5.19
N GLY A 180 4.77 25.57 4.55
CA GLY A 180 4.64 25.33 3.12
C GLY A 180 4.59 23.86 2.75
N VAL A 181 4.93 23.56 1.51
CA VAL A 181 4.97 22.19 0.97
C VAL A 181 6.41 21.73 0.72
N THR A 182 6.63 20.42 0.75
CA THR A 182 7.88 19.77 0.37
C THR A 182 7.70 19.04 -0.97
N PRO A 183 8.77 18.55 -1.62
CA PRO A 183 8.65 17.71 -2.83
C PRO A 183 7.85 16.41 -2.62
N TYR A 184 7.61 16.03 -1.36
CA TYR A 184 6.83 14.83 -1.01
C TYR A 184 5.34 15.09 -0.91
N HIS A 185 4.87 16.35 -0.95
CA HIS A 185 3.44 16.65 -0.96
C HIS A 185 2.83 16.44 -2.35
N ARG A 186 1.57 15.99 -2.37
CA ARG A 186 0.81 15.73 -3.60
C ARG A 186 0.04 16.97 -3.98
N MET A 187 0.55 17.71 -4.94
CA MET A 187 0.03 19.02 -5.32
C MET A 187 -1.36 18.96 -5.97
N SER A 188 -1.73 17.82 -6.56
CA SER A 188 -3.06 17.58 -7.11
C SER A 188 -4.14 17.33 -6.04
N PHE A 189 -3.73 17.14 -4.77
CA PHE A 189 -4.66 16.91 -3.66
C PHE A 189 -5.05 18.23 -3.00
N LYS A 190 -6.24 18.26 -2.37
CA LYS A 190 -6.67 19.41 -1.56
C LYS A 190 -5.88 19.44 -0.23
N LEU A 191 -4.73 20.11 -0.26
CA LEU A 191 -3.80 20.20 0.86
C LEU A 191 -4.38 20.98 2.05
N LEU A 192 -5.02 22.13 1.77
CA LEU A 192 -5.66 22.99 2.78
C LEU A 192 -7.17 22.98 2.60
N SER A 193 -7.91 23.14 3.69
CA SER A 193 -9.37 23.30 3.65
C SER A 193 -9.73 24.73 3.16
N ASP A 194 -10.96 24.93 2.71
CA ASP A 194 -11.39 26.26 2.24
C ASP A 194 -11.42 27.29 3.37
N SER A 195 -11.65 26.85 4.61
CA SER A 195 -11.53 27.68 5.82
C SER A 195 -10.09 28.13 6.13
N ASP A 196 -9.08 27.35 5.68
CA ASP A 196 -7.67 27.69 5.90
C ASP A 196 -7.12 28.70 4.89
N LYS A 197 -7.80 28.93 3.76
CA LYS A 197 -7.44 29.89 2.70
C LYS A 197 -7.87 31.30 2.99
N SER A 198 -8.85 31.52 3.88
CA SER A 198 -9.45 32.83 4.19
C SER A 198 -8.70 33.68 5.23
N SER A 199 -7.49 33.24 5.62
CA SER A 199 -6.69 33.90 6.68
C SER A 199 -5.33 34.42 6.18
N GLN A 200 -5.23 34.73 4.87
CA GLN A 200 -4.09 35.43 4.28
C GLN A 200 -4.51 36.84 3.80
#